data_0deb01158f344676cce9921b97bb7c32
#
_entry.id   0deb01158f344676cce9921b97bb7c32
#
_cell.length_a   1.000
_cell.length_b   1.000
_cell.length_c   1.000
_cell.angle_alpha   90.00
_cell.angle_beta   90.00
_cell.angle_gamma   90.00
#
_symmetry.space_group_name_H-M   'P 1'
#
loop_
_entity.id
_entity.type
_entity.pdbx_description
1 polymer ?
#
loop_
_entity_poly.entity_id
_entity_poly.type
_entity_poly.pdbx_seq_one_letter_code
_entity_poly.pdbx_strand_id
1 'polypeptide(L)'
;NKPWYKKMENDFNNIAKKHGFSSVPNLKKGVALKIKEYIMNGGFIFAMCSATDSFDIALAAHKTDIAASVFDGTPVDSDYYSKLDFNNSIAFENYILYTDPMIYEYSSIDYPPSHMPRTKGAEEDYFTLFEFSAKWDPVPTMLTQNHVSIVNGFMGQSTGFNKKNLKDYILIMGEDPASDQVKYIHGNAGKGTFTFLGGHDPEDYKHYVGDPPTDLSIHRNSPGYRLILNNVLFPAARKKKRKT
;
A
#
# COMPACT_ATOMS: atom_id res chain seq x y z
N ASN A 1 -5.96 28.58 8.10
CA ASN A 1 -6.77 28.87 6.90
C ASN A 1 -6.00 29.70 5.86
N LYS A 2 -4.99 29.10 5.22
CA LYS A 2 -4.19 29.76 4.18
C LYS A 2 -4.97 29.80 2.85
N PRO A 3 -4.86 30.88 2.04
CA PRO A 3 -5.60 31.00 0.78
C PRO A 3 -5.40 29.84 -0.21
N TRP A 4 -4.18 29.31 -0.30
CA TRP A 4 -3.88 28.17 -1.16
C TRP A 4 -4.61 26.90 -0.73
N TYR A 5 -4.76 26.67 0.59
CA TYR A 5 -5.49 25.51 1.11
C TYR A 5 -6.98 25.59 0.78
N LYS A 6 -7.61 26.76 0.98
CA LYS A 6 -9.00 26.98 0.61
C LYS A 6 -9.26 26.79 -0.88
N LYS A 7 -8.31 27.24 -1.72
CA LYS A 7 -8.40 27.02 -3.17
C LYS A 7 -8.37 25.52 -3.48
N MET A 8 -7.41 24.79 -2.93
CA MET A 8 -7.27 23.34 -3.11
C MET A 8 -8.52 22.58 -2.65
N GLU A 9 -9.06 22.92 -1.48
CA GLU A 9 -10.30 22.34 -0.97
C GLU A 9 -11.48 22.58 -1.92
N ASN A 10 -11.65 23.82 -2.41
CA ASN A 10 -12.69 24.15 -3.37
C ASN A 10 -12.51 23.39 -4.70
N ASP A 11 -11.29 23.28 -5.20
CA ASP A 11 -10.99 22.57 -6.44
C ASP A 11 -11.34 21.08 -6.30
N PHE A 12 -11.00 20.43 -5.19
CA PHE A 12 -11.34 19.03 -4.94
C PHE A 12 -12.85 18.82 -4.76
N ASN A 13 -13.55 19.71 -4.06
CA ASN A 13 -15.00 19.64 -3.92
C ASN A 13 -15.70 19.83 -5.28
N ASN A 14 -15.19 20.71 -6.14
CA ASN A 14 -15.72 20.88 -7.49
C ASN A 14 -15.49 19.62 -8.35
N ILE A 15 -14.33 18.98 -8.23
CA ILE A 15 -14.05 17.71 -8.91
C ILE A 15 -15.03 16.64 -8.42
N ALA A 16 -15.23 16.49 -7.11
CA ALA A 16 -16.18 15.53 -6.56
C ALA A 16 -17.59 15.74 -7.14
N LYS A 17 -18.09 16.96 -7.10
CA LYS A 17 -19.41 17.33 -7.67
C LYS A 17 -19.50 17.06 -9.17
N LYS A 18 -18.46 17.39 -9.95
CA LYS A 18 -18.39 17.12 -11.38
C LYS A 18 -18.53 15.63 -11.71
N HIS A 19 -18.05 14.77 -10.84
CA HIS A 19 -18.17 13.30 -10.98
C HIS A 19 -19.40 12.71 -10.28
N GLY A 20 -20.32 13.55 -9.79
CA GLY A 20 -21.59 13.10 -9.18
C GLY A 20 -21.48 12.66 -7.72
N PHE A 21 -20.39 13.02 -7.04
CA PHE A 21 -20.19 12.69 -5.63
C PHE A 21 -20.50 13.90 -4.73
N SER A 22 -21.08 13.64 -3.57
CA SER A 22 -21.46 14.66 -2.59
C SER A 22 -20.27 15.27 -1.84
N SER A 23 -19.15 14.54 -1.73
CA SER A 23 -17.96 14.96 -1.00
C SER A 23 -16.68 14.32 -1.58
N VAL A 24 -15.52 14.85 -1.19
CA VAL A 24 -14.22 14.29 -1.55
C VAL A 24 -14.01 12.87 -1.00
N PRO A 25 -14.34 12.56 0.28
CA PRO A 25 -14.29 11.18 0.77
C PRO A 25 -15.14 10.21 -0.06
N ASN A 26 -16.34 10.60 -0.46
CA ASN A 26 -17.19 9.77 -1.30
C ASN A 26 -16.61 9.56 -2.70
N LEU A 27 -16.00 10.57 -3.30
CA LEU A 27 -15.25 10.42 -4.55
C LEU A 27 -14.10 9.42 -4.39
N LYS A 28 -13.30 9.53 -3.32
CA LYS A 28 -12.17 8.62 -3.07
C LYS A 28 -12.65 7.18 -2.91
N LYS A 29 -13.73 6.94 -2.18
CA LYS A 29 -14.37 5.60 -2.07
C LYS A 29 -14.83 5.09 -3.45
N GLY A 30 -15.44 5.95 -4.25
CA GLY A 30 -15.84 5.61 -5.62
C GLY A 30 -14.65 5.23 -6.52
N VAL A 31 -13.53 5.94 -6.40
CA VAL A 31 -12.28 5.62 -7.11
C VAL A 31 -11.74 4.26 -6.67
N ALA A 32 -11.70 3.98 -5.36
CA ALA A 32 -11.25 2.69 -4.84
C ALA A 32 -12.11 1.53 -5.38
N LEU A 33 -13.44 1.69 -5.42
CA LEU A 33 -14.34 0.70 -6.01
C LEU A 33 -14.07 0.47 -7.51
N LYS A 34 -13.75 1.53 -8.26
CA LYS A 34 -13.39 1.41 -9.69
C LYS A 34 -12.05 0.71 -9.90
N ILE A 35 -11.08 0.95 -9.04
CA ILE A 35 -9.80 0.23 -9.07
C ILE A 35 -10.05 -1.25 -8.75
N LYS A 36 -10.87 -1.56 -7.73
CA LYS A 36 -11.24 -2.95 -7.43
C LYS A 36 -11.92 -3.62 -8.62
N GLU A 37 -12.88 -2.96 -9.26
CA GLU A 37 -13.54 -3.47 -10.47
C GLU A 37 -12.54 -3.80 -11.59
N TYR A 38 -11.56 -2.93 -11.81
CA TYR A 38 -10.48 -3.16 -12.77
C TYR A 38 -9.67 -4.43 -12.44
N ILE A 39 -9.28 -4.62 -11.16
CA ILE A 39 -8.57 -5.82 -10.72
C ILE A 39 -9.46 -7.07 -10.93
N MET A 40 -10.71 -7.02 -10.46
CA MET A 40 -11.64 -8.14 -10.55
C MET A 40 -11.86 -8.62 -12.00
N ASN A 41 -11.71 -7.71 -12.97
CA ASN A 41 -11.84 -7.99 -14.40
C ASN A 41 -10.54 -8.45 -15.10
N GLY A 42 -9.45 -8.64 -14.35
CA GLY A 42 -8.19 -9.16 -14.88
C GLY A 42 -7.05 -8.15 -14.88
N GLY A 43 -7.25 -6.98 -14.28
CA GLY A 43 -6.21 -5.96 -14.12
C GLY A 43 -5.17 -6.34 -13.08
N PHE A 44 -4.06 -5.64 -13.12
CA PHE A 44 -3.00 -5.69 -12.12
C PHE A 44 -2.81 -4.33 -11.48
N ILE A 45 -2.66 -4.30 -10.14
CA ILE A 45 -2.26 -3.12 -9.40
C ILE A 45 -0.97 -3.38 -8.62
N PHE A 46 -0.07 -2.43 -8.67
CA PHE A 46 1.07 -2.33 -7.76
C PHE A 46 0.88 -1.08 -6.91
N ALA A 47 0.72 -1.26 -5.61
CA ALA A 47 0.58 -0.15 -4.66
C ALA A 47 1.74 -0.16 -3.66
N MET A 48 2.15 1.02 -3.25
CA MET A 48 3.27 1.23 -2.34
C MET A 48 2.88 2.20 -1.24
N CYS A 49 3.55 2.07 -0.08
CA CYS A 49 3.40 2.98 1.04
C CYS A 49 1.92 3.09 1.47
N SER A 50 1.46 4.27 1.84
CA SER A 50 0.08 4.53 2.28
C SER A 50 -1.01 4.25 1.22
N ALA A 51 -0.64 4.02 -0.03
CA ALA A 51 -1.61 3.61 -1.05
C ALA A 51 -2.11 2.16 -0.86
N THR A 52 -1.43 1.36 -0.07
CA THR A 52 -1.77 -0.04 0.19
C THR A 52 -2.93 -0.18 1.16
N ASP A 53 -2.74 0.26 2.39
CA ASP A 53 -3.72 0.21 3.48
C ASP A 53 -4.89 1.17 3.25
N SER A 54 -4.64 2.41 2.80
CA SER A 54 -5.70 3.37 2.53
C SER A 54 -6.67 2.91 1.42
N PHE A 55 -6.17 2.16 0.43
CA PHE A 55 -7.01 1.56 -0.60
C PHE A 55 -7.97 0.53 0.02
N ASP A 56 -7.46 -0.39 0.81
CA ASP A 56 -8.26 -1.45 1.44
C ASP A 56 -9.21 -0.89 2.51
N ILE A 57 -8.76 0.12 3.27
CA ILE A 57 -9.62 0.87 4.19
C ILE A 57 -10.79 1.52 3.44
N ALA A 58 -10.54 2.17 2.30
CA ALA A 58 -11.60 2.78 1.52
C ALA A 58 -12.61 1.76 0.97
N LEU A 59 -12.16 0.55 0.65
CA LEU A 59 -13.02 -0.55 0.24
C LEU A 59 -13.90 -1.06 1.39
N ALA A 60 -13.32 -1.29 2.57
CA ALA A 60 -14.07 -1.75 3.73
C ALA A 60 -15.06 -0.69 4.23
N ALA A 61 -14.66 0.59 4.20
CA ALA A 61 -15.48 1.71 4.69
C ALA A 61 -16.42 2.31 3.64
N HIS A 62 -16.70 1.62 2.53
CA HIS A 62 -17.46 2.20 1.41
C HIS A 62 -18.89 2.67 1.79
N LYS A 63 -19.47 2.11 2.84
CA LYS A 63 -20.84 2.44 3.33
C LYS A 63 -20.88 3.36 4.55
N THR A 64 -19.74 3.81 5.04
CA THR A 64 -19.68 4.60 6.29
C THR A 64 -18.74 5.78 6.15
N ASP A 65 -18.95 6.83 6.92
CA ASP A 65 -18.04 7.95 7.01
C ASP A 65 -17.01 7.71 8.11
N ILE A 66 -15.73 7.70 7.72
CA ILE A 66 -14.58 7.52 8.62
C ILE A 66 -13.65 8.74 8.60
N ALA A 67 -13.98 9.77 7.81
CA ALA A 67 -13.18 10.98 7.74
C ALA A 67 -13.46 11.88 8.96
N ALA A 68 -12.40 12.31 9.65
CA ALA A 68 -12.56 13.25 10.73
C ALA A 68 -13.05 14.62 10.19
N SER A 69 -13.89 15.30 10.96
CA SER A 69 -14.53 16.57 10.57
C SER A 69 -13.56 17.68 10.16
N VAL A 70 -12.31 17.59 10.58
CA VAL A 70 -11.25 18.53 10.16
C VAL A 70 -10.96 18.43 8.66
N PHE A 71 -11.27 17.29 8.00
CA PHE A 71 -10.99 17.07 6.59
C PHE A 71 -12.15 17.43 5.65
N ASP A 72 -13.41 17.25 6.10
CA ASP A 72 -14.58 17.44 5.22
C ASP A 72 -15.76 18.16 5.86
N GLY A 73 -15.64 18.52 7.14
CA GLY A 73 -16.66 19.24 7.88
C GLY A 73 -17.79 18.38 8.46
N THR A 74 -17.78 17.06 8.20
CA THR A 74 -18.76 16.11 8.74
C THR A 74 -18.13 15.24 9.85
N PRO A 75 -18.86 14.84 10.89
CA PRO A 75 -18.33 13.96 11.91
C PRO A 75 -18.22 12.53 11.37
N VAL A 76 -17.25 11.77 11.90
CA VAL A 76 -17.17 10.33 11.70
C VAL A 76 -18.49 9.68 12.15
N ASP A 77 -19.01 8.72 11.40
CA ASP A 77 -20.18 7.94 11.81
C ASP A 77 -19.91 7.25 13.16
N SER A 78 -20.77 7.44 14.14
CA SER A 78 -20.58 6.88 15.49
C SER A 78 -20.58 5.34 15.52
N ASP A 79 -21.19 4.72 14.52
CA ASP A 79 -21.32 3.28 14.35
C ASP A 79 -20.46 2.73 13.19
N TYR A 80 -19.45 3.50 12.72
CA TYR A 80 -18.63 3.16 11.57
C TYR A 80 -18.04 1.75 11.63
N TYR A 81 -17.61 1.33 12.81
CA TYR A 81 -16.95 0.04 12.96
C TYR A 81 -17.88 -1.15 12.61
N SER A 82 -19.15 -1.06 13.00
CA SER A 82 -20.15 -2.08 12.67
C SER A 82 -20.54 -2.10 11.19
N LYS A 83 -20.22 -1.02 10.47
CA LYS A 83 -20.48 -0.88 9.02
C LYS A 83 -19.29 -1.25 8.14
N LEU A 84 -18.12 -1.55 8.75
CA LEU A 84 -16.97 -2.01 7.98
C LEU A 84 -17.25 -3.37 7.35
N ASP A 85 -17.03 -3.46 6.06
CA ASP A 85 -17.20 -4.69 5.29
C ASP A 85 -15.82 -5.23 4.83
N PHE A 86 -15.19 -6.03 5.68
CA PHE A 86 -13.90 -6.64 5.37
C PHE A 86 -13.96 -7.63 4.20
N ASN A 87 -15.15 -8.14 3.81
CA ASN A 87 -15.29 -8.93 2.59
C ASN A 87 -15.07 -8.10 1.33
N ASN A 88 -15.22 -6.78 1.45
CA ASN A 88 -14.98 -5.88 0.34
C ASN A 88 -13.51 -5.49 0.18
N SER A 89 -12.69 -5.56 1.24
CA SER A 89 -11.23 -5.38 1.15
C SER A 89 -10.56 -6.56 0.43
N ILE A 90 -9.37 -6.36 -0.11
CA ILE A 90 -8.68 -7.39 -0.92
C ILE A 90 -7.47 -8.01 -0.23
N ALA A 91 -6.84 -7.32 0.72
CA ALA A 91 -5.63 -7.82 1.38
C ALA A 91 -5.77 -7.96 2.89
N PHE A 92 -6.51 -7.04 3.53
CA PHE A 92 -6.53 -6.92 4.98
C PHE A 92 -7.94 -7.11 5.56
N GLU A 93 -7.97 -7.60 6.81
CA GLU A 93 -9.20 -7.78 7.56
C GLU A 93 -8.97 -7.63 9.07
N ASN A 94 -10.07 -7.47 9.83
CA ASN A 94 -10.07 -7.45 11.29
C ASN A 94 -9.14 -6.38 11.90
N TYR A 95 -8.88 -5.30 11.15
CA TYR A 95 -8.08 -4.19 11.65
C TYR A 95 -8.94 -3.14 12.38
N ILE A 96 -8.28 -2.38 13.23
CA ILE A 96 -8.87 -1.25 13.96
C ILE A 96 -8.51 0.03 13.19
N LEU A 97 -9.50 0.86 12.88
CA LEU A 97 -9.26 2.18 12.27
C LEU A 97 -8.94 3.20 13.36
N TYR A 98 -8.00 4.09 13.04
CA TYR A 98 -7.70 5.26 13.85
C TYR A 98 -8.28 6.50 13.15
N THR A 99 -9.42 6.98 13.70
CA THR A 99 -10.13 8.12 13.14
C THR A 99 -9.70 9.46 13.76
N ASP A 100 -8.84 9.43 14.78
CA ASP A 100 -8.23 10.62 15.35
C ASP A 100 -7.13 11.15 14.40
N PRO A 101 -7.27 12.38 13.87
CA PRO A 101 -6.30 12.95 12.94
C PRO A 101 -4.92 13.23 13.57
N MET A 102 -4.80 13.13 14.89
CA MET A 102 -3.52 13.28 15.60
C MET A 102 -2.71 11.98 15.66
N ILE A 103 -3.31 10.84 15.32
CA ILE A 103 -2.61 9.57 15.20
C ILE A 103 -2.04 9.47 13.79
N TYR A 104 -0.75 9.11 13.69
CA TYR A 104 -0.04 9.07 12.42
C TYR A 104 -0.50 7.93 11.51
N GLU A 105 -0.73 6.76 12.09
CA GLU A 105 -1.21 5.58 11.38
C GLU A 105 -2.70 5.70 11.05
N TYR A 106 -3.12 5.11 9.93
CA TYR A 106 -4.55 5.05 9.59
C TYR A 106 -5.29 3.91 10.29
N SER A 107 -4.57 2.85 10.62
CA SER A 107 -5.16 1.66 11.24
C SER A 107 -4.10 0.75 11.86
N SER A 108 -4.57 -0.32 12.51
CA SER A 108 -3.70 -1.39 13.01
C SER A 108 -3.13 -2.30 11.91
N ILE A 109 -3.39 -2.03 10.63
CA ILE A 109 -2.69 -2.66 9.51
C ILE A 109 -1.23 -2.25 9.55
N ASP A 110 -0.97 -0.96 9.75
CA ASP A 110 0.38 -0.42 9.88
C ASP A 110 1.09 -0.98 11.11
N TYR A 111 2.38 -1.16 10.97
CA TYR A 111 3.20 -1.57 12.09
C TYR A 111 3.39 -0.37 13.06
N PRO A 112 3.34 -0.60 14.39
CA PRO A 112 3.39 0.50 15.36
C PRO A 112 4.65 1.36 15.22
N PRO A 113 4.59 2.66 15.57
CA PRO A 113 5.73 3.58 15.51
C PRO A 113 6.97 3.10 16.26
N SER A 114 6.79 2.31 17.33
CA SER A 114 7.88 1.69 18.09
C SER A 114 8.72 0.69 17.28
N HIS A 115 8.19 0.23 16.17
CA HIS A 115 8.87 -0.68 15.24
C HIS A 115 9.23 -0.01 13.92
N MET A 116 8.95 1.28 13.76
CA MET A 116 9.25 1.99 12.53
C MET A 116 10.76 2.23 12.36
N PRO A 117 11.25 2.27 11.13
CA PRO A 117 12.66 2.47 10.79
C PRO A 117 13.33 3.67 11.45
N ARG A 118 12.59 4.76 11.64
CA ARG A 118 13.11 5.95 12.34
C ARG A 118 13.57 5.68 13.78
N THR A 119 13.11 4.62 14.40
CA THR A 119 13.54 4.18 15.75
C THR A 119 14.68 3.20 15.68
N LYS A 120 14.76 2.41 14.62
CA LYS A 120 15.82 1.43 14.37
C LYS A 120 17.00 2.03 13.59
N GLY A 121 16.74 3.01 12.74
CA GLY A 121 17.69 3.52 11.74
C GLY A 121 17.65 2.70 10.44
N ALA A 122 18.13 3.33 9.36
CA ALA A 122 18.11 2.71 8.02
C ALA A 122 18.95 1.42 7.94
N GLU A 123 19.98 1.32 8.76
CA GLU A 123 20.93 0.19 8.76
C GLU A 123 20.35 -1.07 9.41
N GLU A 124 19.32 -0.91 10.22
CA GLU A 124 18.66 -2.01 10.94
C GLU A 124 17.31 -2.40 10.34
N ASP A 125 16.77 -1.60 9.42
CA ASP A 125 15.51 -1.90 8.75
C ASP A 125 15.78 -2.67 7.46
N TYR A 126 15.52 -3.97 7.49
CA TYR A 126 15.60 -4.86 6.34
C TYR A 126 14.50 -5.91 6.43
N PHE A 127 14.20 -6.50 5.27
CA PHE A 127 13.30 -7.65 5.19
C PHE A 127 13.89 -8.75 4.33
N THR A 128 13.42 -9.96 4.54
CA THR A 128 13.87 -11.14 3.82
C THR A 128 12.78 -11.58 2.85
N LEU A 129 13.18 -11.79 1.60
CA LEU A 129 12.34 -12.44 0.60
C LEU A 129 12.30 -13.95 0.90
N PHE A 130 11.14 -14.58 0.74
CA PHE A 130 11.08 -16.03 0.82
C PHE A 130 11.84 -16.69 -0.34
N GLU A 131 12.21 -17.95 -0.19
CA GLU A 131 12.87 -18.71 -1.25
C GLU A 131 12.00 -18.74 -2.51
N PHE A 132 12.60 -18.35 -3.63
CA PHE A 132 11.92 -18.14 -4.88
C PHE A 132 12.67 -18.79 -6.04
N SER A 133 11.96 -19.51 -6.89
CA SER A 133 12.49 -20.07 -8.13
C SER A 133 11.79 -19.51 -9.34
N ALA A 134 12.49 -18.75 -10.18
CA ALA A 134 11.97 -18.22 -11.44
C ALA A 134 11.42 -19.29 -12.40
N LYS A 135 11.75 -20.56 -12.16
CA LYS A 135 11.30 -21.70 -12.95
C LYS A 135 9.92 -22.20 -12.53
N TRP A 136 9.63 -22.20 -11.24
CA TRP A 136 8.46 -22.85 -10.65
C TRP A 136 7.44 -21.88 -10.10
N ASP A 137 7.91 -20.76 -9.54
CA ASP A 137 7.03 -19.82 -8.86
C ASP A 137 6.31 -18.88 -9.83
N PRO A 138 5.03 -18.59 -9.56
CA PRO A 138 4.22 -17.78 -10.46
C PRO A 138 4.49 -16.28 -10.34
N VAL A 139 5.28 -15.83 -9.36
CA VAL A 139 5.48 -14.40 -9.05
C VAL A 139 6.90 -13.95 -9.37
N PRO A 140 7.21 -13.63 -10.66
CA PRO A 140 8.57 -13.25 -11.08
C PRO A 140 9.02 -11.88 -10.54
N THR A 141 8.13 -11.13 -9.90
CA THR A 141 8.40 -9.81 -9.32
C THR A 141 9.39 -9.84 -8.15
N MET A 142 9.69 -11.03 -7.61
CA MET A 142 10.64 -11.22 -6.53
C MET A 142 12.09 -11.38 -7.00
N LEU A 143 12.35 -11.49 -8.30
CA LEU A 143 13.70 -11.69 -8.81
C LEU A 143 14.54 -10.42 -8.58
N THR A 144 15.53 -10.51 -7.70
CA THR A 144 16.47 -9.43 -7.41
C THR A 144 17.77 -9.55 -8.22
N GLN A 145 18.57 -8.48 -8.18
CA GLN A 145 19.91 -8.51 -8.73
C GLN A 145 20.78 -9.50 -7.93
N ASN A 146 21.52 -10.36 -8.63
CA ASN A 146 22.36 -11.39 -8.03
C ASN A 146 21.64 -12.35 -7.05
N HIS A 147 20.33 -12.50 -7.18
CA HIS A 147 19.50 -13.33 -6.28
C HIS A 147 19.61 -12.97 -4.79
N VAL A 148 19.78 -11.70 -4.49
CA VAL A 148 19.82 -11.22 -3.11
C VAL A 148 18.45 -11.44 -2.46
N SER A 149 18.43 -12.08 -1.29
CA SER A 149 17.21 -12.33 -0.52
C SER A 149 16.97 -11.33 0.60
N ILE A 150 17.98 -10.57 1.01
CA ILE A 150 17.87 -9.54 2.05
C ILE A 150 17.80 -8.18 1.36
N VAL A 151 16.76 -7.41 1.67
CA VAL A 151 16.47 -6.12 1.06
C VAL A 151 16.35 -5.08 2.16
N ASN A 152 16.97 -3.91 1.97
CA ASN A 152 16.79 -2.80 2.89
C ASN A 152 15.32 -2.37 2.96
N GLY A 153 14.88 -1.96 4.14
CA GLY A 153 13.55 -1.42 4.35
C GLY A 153 13.32 -0.16 3.54
N PHE A 154 12.08 0.08 3.19
CA PHE A 154 11.70 1.22 2.38
C PHE A 154 11.17 2.33 3.29
N MET A 155 11.60 3.56 3.03
CA MET A 155 11.01 4.73 3.65
C MET A 155 9.56 4.92 3.19
N GLY A 156 8.72 5.48 4.06
CA GLY A 156 7.34 5.82 3.74
C GLY A 156 6.48 6.01 4.96
N GLN A 157 5.19 6.27 4.76
CA GLN A 157 4.22 6.34 5.85
C GLN A 157 3.85 4.94 6.33
N SER A 158 3.39 4.08 5.42
CA SER A 158 3.13 2.66 5.71
C SER A 158 4.33 1.86 5.24
N THR A 159 5.22 1.51 6.16
CA THR A 159 6.47 0.81 5.86
C THR A 159 6.39 -0.70 6.03
N GLY A 160 5.31 -1.19 6.59
CA GLY A 160 5.06 -2.61 6.77
C GLY A 160 3.65 -2.87 7.30
N PHE A 161 3.25 -4.13 7.24
CA PHE A 161 1.91 -4.58 7.57
C PHE A 161 1.95 -5.55 8.73
N ASN A 162 0.97 -5.46 9.61
CA ASN A 162 0.80 -6.39 10.70
C ASN A 162 0.29 -7.73 10.15
N LYS A 163 1.06 -8.79 10.33
CA LYS A 163 0.76 -10.14 9.81
C LYS A 163 -0.63 -10.64 10.20
N LYS A 164 -1.08 -10.32 11.40
CA LYS A 164 -2.41 -10.72 11.92
C LYS A 164 -3.60 -10.11 11.18
N ASN A 165 -3.38 -9.01 10.44
CA ASN A 165 -4.43 -8.36 9.67
C ASN A 165 -4.47 -8.79 8.21
N LEU A 166 -3.57 -9.67 7.77
CA LEU A 166 -3.61 -10.24 6.42
C LEU A 166 -4.73 -11.28 6.32
N LYS A 167 -5.39 -11.31 5.17
CA LYS A 167 -6.30 -12.40 4.82
C LYS A 167 -5.53 -13.69 4.54
N ASP A 168 -6.09 -14.83 4.85
CA ASP A 168 -5.44 -16.14 4.79
C ASP A 168 -4.89 -16.53 3.41
N TYR A 169 -5.46 -16.00 2.33
CA TYR A 169 -5.02 -16.30 0.96
C TYR A 169 -3.89 -15.40 0.43
N ILE A 170 -3.40 -14.48 1.24
CA ILE A 170 -2.34 -13.55 0.84
C ILE A 170 -0.99 -14.26 0.85
N LEU A 171 -0.28 -14.15 -0.27
CA LEU A 171 1.08 -14.62 -0.38
C LEU A 171 2.03 -13.56 0.21
N ILE A 172 2.73 -13.93 1.27
CA ILE A 172 3.80 -13.13 1.85
C ILE A 172 5.06 -13.37 1.04
N MET A 173 5.57 -12.32 0.38
CA MET A 173 6.76 -12.38 -0.44
C MET A 173 8.00 -11.83 0.26
N GLY A 174 7.81 -11.02 1.30
CA GLY A 174 8.90 -10.49 2.12
C GLY A 174 8.41 -10.06 3.48
N GLU A 175 9.15 -10.43 4.52
CA GLU A 175 8.84 -10.13 5.91
C GLU A 175 10.12 -9.86 6.72
N ASP A 176 9.99 -9.18 7.83
CA ASP A 176 11.05 -9.07 8.82
C ASP A 176 11.07 -10.35 9.67
N PRO A 177 12.14 -11.17 9.60
CA PRO A 177 12.19 -12.44 10.31
C PRO A 177 12.23 -12.29 11.83
N ALA A 178 12.52 -11.10 12.34
CA ALA A 178 12.62 -10.83 13.78
C ALA A 178 11.31 -10.30 14.38
N SER A 179 10.28 -10.08 13.56
CA SER A 179 9.00 -9.52 13.99
C SER A 179 7.83 -10.08 13.18
N ASP A 180 6.61 -9.71 13.57
CA ASP A 180 5.39 -10.03 12.80
C ASP A 180 5.13 -9.01 11.67
N GLN A 181 6.15 -8.24 11.26
CA GLN A 181 6.05 -7.25 10.21
C GLN A 181 6.22 -7.88 8.83
N VAL A 182 5.22 -7.71 7.99
CA VAL A 182 5.26 -8.08 6.58
C VAL A 182 5.49 -6.84 5.74
N LYS A 183 6.40 -6.92 4.78
CA LYS A 183 6.79 -5.78 3.93
C LYS A 183 6.27 -5.88 2.51
N TYR A 184 6.12 -7.08 1.98
CA TYR A 184 5.85 -7.32 0.58
C TYR A 184 4.87 -8.48 0.41
N ILE A 185 3.71 -8.21 -0.19
CA ILE A 185 2.62 -9.18 -0.34
C ILE A 185 2.05 -9.19 -1.75
N HIS A 186 1.49 -10.33 -2.14
CA HIS A 186 0.81 -10.53 -3.41
C HIS A 186 -0.50 -11.28 -3.19
N GLY A 187 -1.49 -10.98 -4.01
CA GLY A 187 -2.78 -11.67 -3.96
C GLY A 187 -3.52 -11.67 -5.28
N ASN A 188 -4.51 -12.55 -5.35
CA ASN A 188 -5.46 -12.61 -6.45
C ASN A 188 -6.79 -11.98 -6.01
N ALA A 189 -7.43 -11.24 -6.91
CA ALA A 189 -8.77 -10.73 -6.70
C ALA A 189 -9.57 -10.86 -7.99
N GLY A 190 -10.58 -11.76 -7.99
CA GLY A 190 -11.30 -12.13 -9.20
C GLY A 190 -10.39 -12.73 -10.26
N LYS A 191 -10.33 -12.09 -11.44
CA LYS A 191 -9.47 -12.54 -12.56
C LYS A 191 -8.10 -11.85 -12.57
N GLY A 192 -7.90 -10.85 -11.74
CA GLY A 192 -6.68 -10.05 -11.68
C GLY A 192 -5.86 -10.31 -10.43
N THR A 193 -4.81 -9.52 -10.28
CA THR A 193 -3.83 -9.66 -9.20
C THR A 193 -3.43 -8.29 -8.67
N PHE A 194 -2.88 -8.30 -7.46
CA PHE A 194 -2.33 -7.10 -6.86
C PHE A 194 -1.03 -7.43 -6.10
N THR A 195 -0.19 -6.43 -5.98
CA THR A 195 1.02 -6.49 -5.17
C THR A 195 1.12 -5.23 -4.33
N PHE A 196 1.33 -5.38 -3.03
CA PHE A 196 1.52 -4.29 -2.10
C PHE A 196 2.92 -4.35 -1.50
N LEU A 197 3.58 -3.19 -1.43
CA LEU A 197 4.91 -3.03 -0.87
C LEU A 197 4.90 -1.90 0.16
N GLY A 198 5.37 -2.20 1.36
CA GLY A 198 5.54 -1.19 2.41
C GLY A 198 6.66 -0.21 2.05
N GLY A 199 6.39 1.09 2.21
CA GLY A 199 7.32 2.15 1.82
C GLY A 199 7.44 2.37 0.31
N HIS A 200 8.29 3.31 -0.08
CA HIS A 200 8.45 3.69 -1.50
C HIS A 200 9.89 4.04 -1.91
N ASP A 201 10.77 4.33 -0.98
CA ASP A 201 12.16 4.67 -1.30
C ASP A 201 13.14 3.73 -0.59
N PRO A 202 13.76 2.78 -1.33
CA PRO A 202 14.64 1.78 -0.74
C PRO A 202 16.08 2.27 -0.46
N GLU A 203 16.48 3.40 -1.02
CA GLU A 203 17.87 3.87 -0.94
C GLU A 203 18.01 5.27 -0.33
N ASP A 204 16.90 5.98 -0.18
CA ASP A 204 16.87 7.32 0.43
C ASP A 204 15.98 7.36 1.67
N TYR A 205 16.51 6.83 2.74
CA TYR A 205 15.81 6.73 4.02
C TYR A 205 15.54 8.07 4.71
N LYS A 206 16.12 9.15 4.21
CA LYS A 206 15.98 10.53 4.75
C LYS A 206 15.31 11.48 3.76
N HIS A 207 14.69 10.96 2.71
CA HIS A 207 14.00 11.76 1.71
C HIS A 207 12.85 12.57 2.33
N TYR A 208 12.90 13.89 2.17
CA TYR A 208 11.87 14.81 2.67
C TYR A 208 11.06 15.41 1.53
N VAL A 209 9.86 15.90 1.86
CA VAL A 209 9.02 16.62 0.90
C VAL A 209 9.77 17.86 0.39
N GLY A 210 10.01 17.90 -0.92
CA GLY A 210 10.75 18.98 -1.59
C GLY A 210 12.20 18.65 -1.92
N ASP A 211 12.70 17.48 -1.50
CA ASP A 211 14.01 17.01 -1.93
C ASP A 211 14.00 16.67 -3.42
N PRO A 212 15.14 16.79 -4.11
CA PRO A 212 15.24 16.36 -5.50
C PRO A 212 15.01 14.86 -5.62
N PRO A 213 14.48 14.36 -6.75
CA PRO A 213 14.33 12.92 -6.97
C PRO A 213 15.64 12.18 -6.77
N THR A 214 15.56 10.99 -6.17
CA THR A 214 16.71 10.10 -5.97
C THR A 214 17.38 9.77 -7.30
N ASP A 215 18.70 9.93 -7.40
CA ASP A 215 19.45 9.60 -8.60
C ASP A 215 19.66 8.09 -8.72
N LEU A 216 18.82 7.45 -9.53
CA LEU A 216 18.88 6.00 -9.76
C LEU A 216 20.21 5.54 -10.39
N SER A 217 21.00 6.44 -11.00
CA SER A 217 22.28 6.08 -11.63
C SER A 217 23.33 5.63 -10.63
N ILE A 218 23.25 6.09 -9.39
CA ILE A 218 24.15 5.69 -8.29
C ILE A 218 23.68 4.41 -7.57
N HIS A 219 22.44 3.97 -7.82
CA HIS A 219 21.81 2.81 -7.18
C HIS A 219 21.54 1.65 -8.15
N ARG A 220 22.39 1.47 -9.15
CA ARG A 220 22.19 0.48 -10.26
C ARG A 220 22.01 -0.96 -9.78
N ASN A 221 22.55 -1.30 -8.63
CA ASN A 221 22.52 -2.66 -8.07
C ASN A 221 21.54 -2.78 -6.89
N SER A 222 20.70 -1.78 -6.64
CA SER A 222 19.73 -1.81 -5.56
C SER A 222 18.72 -2.95 -5.74
N PRO A 223 18.62 -3.88 -4.80
CA PRO A 223 17.60 -4.92 -4.82
C PRO A 223 16.20 -4.32 -4.65
N GLY A 224 16.04 -3.26 -3.87
CA GLY A 224 14.76 -2.59 -3.65
C GLY A 224 14.22 -1.94 -4.92
N TYR A 225 15.01 -1.14 -5.62
CA TYR A 225 14.60 -0.59 -6.93
C TYR A 225 14.36 -1.69 -7.97
N ARG A 226 15.07 -2.80 -7.87
CA ARG A 226 14.81 -3.96 -8.74
C ARG A 226 13.44 -4.56 -8.50
N LEU A 227 12.98 -4.67 -7.25
CA LEU A 227 11.62 -5.13 -6.93
C LEU A 227 10.57 -4.18 -7.50
N ILE A 228 10.75 -2.88 -7.35
CA ILE A 228 9.85 -1.87 -7.93
C ILE A 228 9.78 -2.04 -9.45
N LEU A 229 10.92 -2.07 -10.12
CA LEU A 229 10.98 -2.23 -11.58
C LEU A 229 10.30 -3.52 -12.05
N ASN A 230 10.51 -4.63 -11.36
CA ASN A 230 9.87 -5.89 -11.69
C ASN A 230 8.34 -5.80 -11.63
N ASN A 231 7.79 -5.10 -10.62
CA ASN A 231 6.35 -4.88 -10.52
C ASN A 231 5.79 -3.97 -11.62
N VAL A 232 6.55 -2.96 -12.02
CA VAL A 232 6.18 -2.10 -13.16
C VAL A 232 6.15 -2.90 -14.47
N LEU A 233 7.08 -3.84 -14.66
CA LEU A 233 7.18 -4.66 -15.85
C LEU A 233 6.29 -5.90 -15.84
N PHE A 234 5.80 -6.32 -14.67
CA PHE A 234 5.03 -7.55 -14.51
C PHE A 234 3.81 -7.67 -15.44
N PRO A 235 2.99 -6.62 -15.65
CA PRO A 235 1.83 -6.72 -16.54
C PRO A 235 2.21 -7.00 -18.00
N ALA A 236 3.42 -6.63 -18.41
CA ALA A 236 3.94 -6.88 -19.75
C ALA A 236 4.62 -8.26 -19.89
N ALA A 237 4.81 -8.99 -18.77
CA ALA A 237 5.44 -10.30 -18.79
C ALA A 237 4.53 -11.34 -19.48
N ARG A 238 5.02 -11.95 -20.53
CA ARG A 238 4.29 -13.05 -21.19
C ARG A 238 4.35 -14.31 -20.32
N LYS A 239 3.21 -14.98 -20.13
CA LYS A 239 3.18 -16.33 -19.55
C LYS A 239 4.13 -17.23 -20.35
N LYS A 240 5.24 -17.63 -19.75
CA LYS A 240 6.09 -18.69 -20.34
C LYS A 240 5.32 -20.00 -20.29
N LYS A 241 5.23 -20.69 -21.43
CA LYS A 241 4.80 -22.10 -21.43
C LYS A 241 5.80 -22.87 -20.55
N ARG A 242 5.31 -23.61 -19.57
CA ARG A 242 6.15 -24.51 -18.77
C ARG A 242 6.88 -25.44 -19.75
N LYS A 243 8.18 -25.49 -19.70
CA LYS A 243 8.94 -26.54 -20.38
C LYS A 243 8.73 -27.79 -19.55
N THR A 244 7.97 -28.71 -20.11
CA THR A 244 7.86 -30.10 -19.60
C THR A 244 9.19 -30.83 -19.79
#